data_74edc8ba68bbe50105be7202fe97bef7
#
_entry.id   74edc8ba68bbe50105be7202fe97bef7
#
_cell.length_a   1.000
_cell.length_b   1.000
_cell.length_c   1.000
_cell.angle_alpha   90.00
_cell.angle_beta   90.00
_cell.angle_gamma   90.00
#
_symmetry.space_group_name_H-M   'P 1'
#
loop_
_entity.id
_entity.type
_entity.pdbx_description
1 polymer ?
#
loop_
_entity_poly.entity_id
_entity_poly.type
_entity_poly.pdbx_seq_one_letter_code
_entity_poly.pdbx_strand_id
1 'polypeptide(L)'
;AYLNDEHWEQLIGCGFTRYSLGIQDFDDNVLRTVNRRPSLLPVEHIVERLRQSGAKVNLDFIYGLPGQTVQSFARTIARAIDMRPNRLVTFSYAHVPYIYNRQRILEKAGLPPEAEKMRMFEQAAEQLARAGYCHIGMDHFVEPNDDLQQALERKQLHRNFQGYCPRRITAQVYALGVSGISQLDVAYAQNTKDVARYIQHTSEGRLCIERGYALQPWQRVAREVIESLMCNYYVAWTDMAERLNISAEEVKEALNYDVPALQQMADDGLITLEPTHIALTEAGSPFVRNVAAALDKMMINNNNRFSKPV
;
A
#
# COMPACT_ATOMS: atom_id res chain seq x y z
N ALA A 1 -2.17 -7.07 -17.92
CA ALA A 1 -2.86 -8.33 -17.62
C ALA A 1 -2.54 -9.37 -18.69
N TYR A 2 -2.28 -10.61 -18.27
CA TYR A 2 -1.97 -11.73 -19.20
C TYR A 2 -3.22 -12.61 -19.45
N LEU A 3 -4.41 -12.05 -19.22
CA LEU A 3 -5.68 -12.72 -19.35
C LEU A 3 -6.30 -12.38 -20.71
N ASN A 4 -6.87 -13.38 -21.37
CA ASN A 4 -7.68 -13.22 -22.56
C ASN A 4 -9.16 -13.00 -22.18
N ASP A 5 -10.03 -12.82 -23.18
CA ASP A 5 -11.45 -12.56 -22.94
C ASP A 5 -12.16 -13.66 -22.17
N GLU A 6 -11.84 -14.93 -22.42
CA GLU A 6 -12.43 -16.07 -21.72
C GLU A 6 -12.11 -16.05 -20.22
N HIS A 7 -10.86 -15.75 -19.87
CA HIS A 7 -10.46 -15.62 -18.47
C HIS A 7 -11.21 -14.49 -17.74
N TRP A 8 -11.42 -13.36 -18.45
CA TRP A 8 -12.19 -12.26 -17.88
C TRP A 8 -13.65 -12.63 -17.64
N GLU A 9 -14.29 -13.35 -18.59
CA GLU A 9 -15.65 -13.88 -18.40
C GLU A 9 -15.73 -14.80 -17.19
N GLN A 10 -14.80 -15.74 -17.05
CA GLN A 10 -14.75 -16.63 -15.90
C GLN A 10 -14.64 -15.86 -14.58
N LEU A 11 -13.73 -14.87 -14.50
CA LEU A 11 -13.56 -14.08 -13.29
C LEU A 11 -14.81 -13.25 -12.94
N ILE A 12 -15.47 -12.65 -13.93
CA ILE A 12 -16.73 -11.93 -13.77
C ILE A 12 -17.81 -12.91 -13.30
N GLY A 13 -17.90 -14.08 -13.92
CA GLY A 13 -18.85 -15.14 -13.57
C GLY A 13 -18.65 -15.71 -12.15
N CYS A 14 -17.41 -15.64 -11.61
CA CYS A 14 -17.12 -15.98 -10.22
C CYS A 14 -17.62 -14.95 -9.21
N GLY A 15 -18.18 -13.82 -9.65
CA GLY A 15 -18.75 -12.80 -8.77
C GLY A 15 -17.77 -11.86 -8.11
N PHE A 16 -16.54 -11.73 -8.63
CA PHE A 16 -15.61 -10.72 -8.17
C PHE A 16 -16.15 -9.32 -8.50
N THR A 17 -16.15 -8.42 -7.50
CA THR A 17 -16.70 -7.06 -7.61
C THR A 17 -15.62 -5.99 -7.65
N ARG A 18 -14.36 -6.36 -7.47
CA ARG A 18 -13.20 -5.44 -7.49
C ARG A 18 -12.01 -6.10 -8.18
N TYR A 19 -11.37 -5.33 -9.06
CA TYR A 19 -10.18 -5.75 -9.79
C TYR A 19 -9.08 -4.72 -9.65
N SER A 20 -7.87 -5.17 -9.32
CA SER A 20 -6.67 -4.34 -9.36
C SER A 20 -5.78 -4.80 -10.51
N LEU A 21 -5.47 -3.89 -11.41
CA LEU A 21 -4.69 -4.13 -12.61
C LEU A 21 -3.32 -3.46 -12.47
N GLY A 22 -2.28 -4.24 -12.28
CA GLY A 22 -0.92 -3.73 -12.27
C GLY A 22 -0.46 -3.34 -13.67
N ILE A 23 -0.62 -2.10 -14.05
CA ILE A 23 -0.21 -1.54 -15.34
C ILE A 23 1.28 -1.18 -15.31
N GLN A 24 1.71 -0.51 -14.27
CA GLN A 24 3.03 0.04 -13.98
C GLN A 24 3.36 1.27 -14.83
N ASP A 25 3.27 1.19 -16.13
CA ASP A 25 3.38 2.28 -17.12
C ASP A 25 2.63 1.88 -18.40
N PHE A 26 2.38 2.85 -19.28
CA PHE A 26 1.89 2.61 -20.63
C PHE A 26 2.99 2.70 -21.70
N ASP A 27 4.19 3.14 -21.34
CA ASP A 27 5.33 3.18 -22.26
C ASP A 27 5.99 1.80 -22.36
N ASP A 28 5.92 1.22 -23.57
CA ASP A 28 6.49 -0.11 -23.85
C ASP A 28 8.02 -0.16 -23.61
N ASN A 29 8.75 0.94 -23.76
CA ASN A 29 10.18 0.97 -23.49
C ASN A 29 10.44 0.85 -21.99
N VAL A 30 9.67 1.58 -21.17
CA VAL A 30 9.74 1.46 -19.71
C VAL A 30 9.41 0.03 -19.28
N LEU A 31 8.31 -0.54 -19.78
CA LEU A 31 7.91 -1.90 -19.45
C LEU A 31 8.96 -2.95 -19.86
N ARG A 32 9.53 -2.84 -21.06
CA ARG A 32 10.62 -3.72 -21.51
C ARG A 32 11.86 -3.67 -20.64
N THR A 33 12.24 -2.45 -20.18
CA THR A 33 13.41 -2.26 -19.33
C THR A 33 13.27 -3.01 -18.00
N VAL A 34 12.05 -3.09 -17.45
CA VAL A 34 11.75 -3.83 -16.21
C VAL A 34 11.30 -5.28 -16.48
N ASN A 35 11.51 -5.78 -17.70
CA ASN A 35 11.14 -7.13 -18.14
C ASN A 35 9.65 -7.44 -17.92
N ARG A 36 8.78 -6.46 -18.18
CA ARG A 36 7.33 -6.61 -18.07
C ARG A 36 6.70 -6.59 -19.45
N ARG A 37 5.91 -7.61 -19.75
CA ARG A 37 5.14 -7.67 -20.99
C ARG A 37 3.94 -6.73 -20.91
N PRO A 38 3.55 -6.08 -22.01
CA PRO A 38 2.31 -5.32 -22.06
C PRO A 38 1.09 -6.24 -21.84
N SER A 39 -0.07 -5.63 -21.60
CA SER A 39 -1.33 -6.36 -21.49
C SER A 39 -1.67 -7.06 -22.81
N LEU A 40 -2.27 -8.27 -22.75
CA LEU A 40 -2.73 -8.98 -23.96
C LEU A 40 -3.86 -8.25 -24.66
N LEU A 41 -4.75 -7.63 -23.89
CA LEU A 41 -5.85 -6.82 -24.40
C LEU A 41 -5.57 -5.35 -24.10
N PRO A 42 -6.10 -4.40 -24.88
CA PRO A 42 -6.07 -2.99 -24.52
C PRO A 42 -6.64 -2.78 -23.11
N VAL A 43 -5.95 -2.00 -22.29
CA VAL A 43 -6.37 -1.77 -20.89
C VAL A 43 -7.73 -1.09 -20.84
N GLU A 44 -7.99 -0.19 -21.78
CA GLU A 44 -9.26 0.51 -21.95
C GLU A 44 -10.43 -0.48 -22.13
N HIS A 45 -10.21 -1.51 -22.96
CA HIS A 45 -11.19 -2.57 -23.20
C HIS A 45 -11.48 -3.37 -21.93
N ILE A 46 -10.43 -3.72 -21.17
CA ILE A 46 -10.57 -4.45 -19.89
C ILE A 46 -11.35 -3.58 -18.88
N VAL A 47 -10.98 -2.32 -18.74
CA VAL A 47 -11.64 -1.39 -17.77
C VAL A 47 -13.12 -1.22 -18.12
N GLU A 48 -13.44 -1.01 -19.41
CA GLU A 48 -14.82 -0.85 -19.85
C GLU A 48 -15.67 -2.11 -19.60
N ARG A 49 -15.12 -3.29 -19.91
CA ARG A 49 -15.79 -4.57 -19.68
C ARG A 49 -16.08 -4.81 -18.19
N LEU A 50 -15.11 -4.54 -17.33
CA LEU A 50 -15.27 -4.66 -15.88
C LEU A 50 -16.30 -3.66 -15.33
N ARG A 51 -16.31 -2.43 -15.86
CA ARG A 51 -17.32 -1.44 -15.50
C ARG A 51 -18.72 -1.89 -15.90
N GLN A 52 -18.89 -2.45 -17.10
CA GLN A 52 -20.18 -2.99 -17.58
C GLN A 52 -20.70 -4.13 -16.71
N SER A 53 -19.80 -4.91 -16.10
CA SER A 53 -20.18 -5.95 -15.13
C SER A 53 -20.55 -5.39 -13.73
N GLY A 54 -20.46 -4.07 -13.53
CA GLY A 54 -20.68 -3.43 -12.22
C GLY A 54 -19.50 -3.52 -11.26
N ALA A 55 -18.35 -4.01 -11.72
CA ALA A 55 -17.17 -4.13 -10.88
C ALA A 55 -16.41 -2.80 -10.77
N LYS A 56 -15.78 -2.58 -9.61
CA LYS A 56 -14.84 -1.47 -9.38
C LYS A 56 -13.44 -1.84 -9.88
N VAL A 57 -12.76 -0.88 -10.50
CA VAL A 57 -11.43 -1.07 -11.08
C VAL A 57 -10.43 -0.16 -10.40
N ASN A 58 -9.30 -0.73 -10.02
CA ASN A 58 -8.12 -0.05 -9.58
C ASN A 58 -6.98 -0.27 -10.58
N LEU A 59 -6.24 0.80 -10.92
CA LEU A 59 -5.06 0.74 -11.78
C LEU A 59 -3.81 1.08 -10.97
N ASP A 60 -2.82 0.18 -10.97
CA ASP A 60 -1.56 0.37 -10.26
C ASP A 60 -0.47 0.82 -11.22
N PHE A 61 0.24 1.90 -10.85
CA PHE A 61 1.36 2.48 -11.55
C PHE A 61 2.60 2.52 -10.68
N ILE A 62 3.78 2.55 -11.29
CA ILE A 62 5.05 2.71 -10.59
C ILE A 62 5.78 3.89 -11.19
N TYR A 63 6.12 4.88 -10.38
CA TYR A 63 7.00 5.96 -10.79
C TYR A 63 8.44 5.75 -10.31
N GLY A 64 9.39 6.38 -11.00
CA GLY A 64 10.81 6.22 -10.74
C GLY A 64 11.43 4.97 -11.39
N LEU A 65 10.78 4.40 -12.41
CA LEU A 65 11.35 3.34 -13.23
C LEU A 65 12.38 3.91 -14.23
N PRO A 66 13.37 3.10 -14.66
CA PRO A 66 14.31 3.52 -15.68
C PRO A 66 13.62 3.96 -16.97
N GLY A 67 14.07 5.07 -17.54
CA GLY A 67 13.51 5.64 -18.76
C GLY A 67 12.28 6.52 -18.56
N GLN A 68 11.71 6.57 -17.36
CA GLN A 68 10.65 7.54 -17.04
C GLN A 68 11.24 8.95 -16.85
N THR A 69 10.45 9.94 -17.25
CA THR A 69 10.64 11.36 -16.94
C THR A 69 9.36 11.91 -16.33
N VAL A 70 9.42 13.10 -15.72
CA VAL A 70 8.23 13.78 -15.18
C VAL A 70 7.14 13.89 -16.25
N GLN A 71 7.51 14.26 -17.48
CA GLN A 71 6.55 14.42 -18.58
C GLN A 71 6.00 13.08 -19.10
N SER A 72 6.82 12.01 -19.16
CA SER A 72 6.33 10.71 -19.62
C SER A 72 5.36 10.10 -18.60
N PHE A 73 5.68 10.19 -17.31
CA PHE A 73 4.78 9.70 -16.26
C PHE A 73 3.48 10.52 -16.18
N ALA A 74 3.56 11.84 -16.38
CA ALA A 74 2.38 12.68 -16.47
C ALA A 74 1.43 12.26 -17.62
N ARG A 75 1.97 11.85 -18.78
CA ARG A 75 1.14 11.30 -19.88
C ARG A 75 0.51 9.96 -19.50
N THR A 76 1.25 9.11 -18.80
CA THR A 76 0.73 7.84 -18.26
C THR A 76 -0.46 8.07 -17.33
N ILE A 77 -0.37 9.02 -16.41
CA ILE A 77 -1.45 9.37 -15.50
C ILE A 77 -2.64 10.01 -16.24
N ALA A 78 -2.39 10.90 -17.20
CA ALA A 78 -3.47 11.48 -18.02
C ALA A 78 -4.27 10.39 -18.75
N ARG A 79 -3.59 9.44 -19.39
CA ARG A 79 -4.24 8.29 -20.04
C ARG A 79 -5.03 7.41 -19.05
N ALA A 80 -4.53 7.24 -17.84
CA ALA A 80 -5.24 6.52 -16.79
C ALA A 80 -6.52 7.25 -16.35
N ILE A 81 -6.47 8.57 -16.20
CA ILE A 81 -7.61 9.42 -15.85
C ILE A 81 -8.71 9.31 -16.93
N ASP A 82 -8.35 9.31 -18.21
CA ASP A 82 -9.30 9.19 -19.33
C ASP A 82 -10.12 7.88 -19.26
N MET A 83 -9.57 6.83 -18.71
CA MET A 83 -10.28 5.56 -18.49
C MET A 83 -11.24 5.60 -17.30
N ARG A 84 -11.18 6.63 -16.46
CA ARG A 84 -12.02 6.82 -15.26
C ARG A 84 -12.08 5.58 -14.37
N PRO A 85 -10.94 5.02 -13.90
CA PRO A 85 -10.97 3.95 -12.92
C PRO A 85 -11.51 4.47 -11.58
N ASN A 86 -12.09 3.60 -10.76
CA ASN A 86 -12.56 3.98 -9.43
C ASN A 86 -11.40 4.37 -8.50
N ARG A 87 -10.23 3.74 -8.71
CA ARG A 87 -9.01 3.99 -7.94
C ARG A 87 -7.77 3.94 -8.81
N LEU A 88 -6.77 4.72 -8.42
CA LEU A 88 -5.41 4.66 -8.94
C LEU A 88 -4.44 4.54 -7.78
N VAL A 89 -3.37 3.79 -7.99
CA VAL A 89 -2.27 3.71 -7.03
C VAL A 89 -0.97 4.06 -7.74
N THR A 90 -0.16 4.93 -7.13
CA THR A 90 1.12 5.37 -7.67
C THR A 90 2.24 4.96 -6.72
N PHE A 91 2.83 3.79 -6.95
CA PHE A 91 3.91 3.29 -6.12
C PHE A 91 5.26 3.92 -6.51
N SER A 92 6.04 4.32 -5.52
CA SER A 92 7.45 4.61 -5.73
C SER A 92 8.22 3.33 -6.03
N TYR A 93 9.04 3.33 -7.10
CA TYR A 93 9.97 2.23 -7.33
C TYR A 93 10.96 2.10 -6.18
N ALA A 94 10.90 0.96 -5.48
CA ALA A 94 11.79 0.63 -4.37
C ALA A 94 13.05 -0.08 -4.89
N HIS A 95 14.17 0.65 -4.93
CA HIS A 95 15.47 0.10 -5.33
C HIS A 95 16.20 -0.50 -4.14
N VAL A 96 16.21 -1.84 -4.04
CA VAL A 96 16.77 -2.61 -2.93
C VAL A 96 17.65 -3.76 -3.45
N PRO A 97 18.73 -3.46 -4.20
CA PRO A 97 19.57 -4.47 -4.88
C PRO A 97 20.31 -5.39 -3.90
N TYR A 98 20.43 -5.00 -2.65
CA TYR A 98 20.98 -5.82 -1.58
C TYR A 98 20.02 -6.94 -1.12
N ILE A 99 18.71 -6.82 -1.40
CA ILE A 99 17.71 -7.88 -1.20
C ILE A 99 17.47 -8.63 -2.52
N TYR A 100 17.30 -7.88 -3.61
CA TYR A 100 16.99 -8.41 -4.93
C TYR A 100 18.12 -8.09 -5.92
N ASN A 101 19.12 -8.94 -5.97
CA ASN A 101 20.33 -8.73 -6.80
C ASN A 101 20.01 -8.43 -8.29
N ARG A 102 18.89 -8.94 -8.82
CA ARG A 102 18.43 -8.67 -10.19
C ARG A 102 18.15 -7.20 -10.45
N GLN A 103 17.84 -6.40 -9.43
CA GLN A 103 17.60 -4.96 -9.57
C GLN A 103 18.86 -4.17 -10.00
N ARG A 104 20.07 -4.72 -9.80
CA ARG A 104 21.32 -4.10 -10.27
C ARG A 104 21.35 -3.89 -11.79
N ILE A 105 20.60 -4.66 -12.56
CA ILE A 105 20.49 -4.49 -14.00
C ILE A 105 19.84 -3.13 -14.32
N LEU A 106 18.92 -2.68 -13.49
CA LEU A 106 18.18 -1.43 -13.66
C LEU A 106 19.05 -0.20 -13.36
N GLU A 107 20.11 -0.33 -12.53
CA GLU A 107 21.09 0.73 -12.31
C GLU A 107 21.80 1.11 -13.63
N LYS A 108 22.11 0.10 -14.46
CA LYS A 108 22.73 0.31 -15.77
C LYS A 108 21.79 0.96 -16.78
N ALA A 109 20.49 0.80 -16.61
CA ALA A 109 19.48 1.40 -17.49
C ALA A 109 19.20 2.87 -17.13
N GLY A 110 19.75 3.38 -16.01
CA GLY A 110 19.61 4.76 -15.57
C GLY A 110 18.32 5.00 -14.78
N LEU A 111 18.40 4.89 -13.46
CA LEU A 111 17.29 5.25 -12.56
C LEU A 111 17.17 6.79 -12.48
N PRO A 112 15.94 7.33 -12.44
CA PRO A 112 15.74 8.75 -12.22
C PRO A 112 16.31 9.20 -10.86
N PRO A 113 16.90 10.40 -10.76
CA PRO A 113 17.29 10.98 -9.49
C PRO A 113 16.09 11.13 -8.53
N GLU A 114 16.36 11.13 -7.22
CA GLU A 114 15.33 11.24 -6.18
C GLU A 114 14.44 12.49 -6.37
N ALA A 115 15.06 13.64 -6.66
CA ALA A 115 14.33 14.88 -6.93
C ALA A 115 13.40 14.78 -8.15
N GLU A 116 13.74 13.98 -9.17
CA GLU A 116 12.89 13.76 -10.32
C GLU A 116 11.73 12.81 -9.97
N LYS A 117 11.98 11.80 -9.15
CA LYS A 117 10.91 10.92 -8.61
C LYS A 117 9.90 11.71 -7.80
N MET A 118 10.35 12.63 -6.93
CA MET A 118 9.45 13.51 -6.18
C MET A 118 8.56 14.32 -7.11
N ARG A 119 9.15 14.98 -8.11
CA ARG A 119 8.39 15.76 -9.11
C ARG A 119 7.41 14.91 -9.91
N MET A 120 7.74 13.64 -10.22
CA MET A 120 6.78 12.71 -10.85
C MET A 120 5.56 12.49 -9.97
N PHE A 121 5.75 12.26 -8.67
CA PHE A 121 4.66 12.06 -7.73
C PHE A 121 3.82 13.33 -7.54
N GLU A 122 4.47 14.48 -7.31
CA GLU A 122 3.82 15.77 -7.12
C GLU A 122 2.92 16.12 -8.33
N GLN A 123 3.46 15.98 -9.54
CA GLN A 123 2.70 16.26 -10.77
C GLN A 123 1.56 15.27 -10.96
N ALA A 124 1.76 13.98 -10.67
CA ALA A 124 0.70 12.98 -10.73
C ALA A 124 -0.41 13.28 -9.72
N ALA A 125 -0.05 13.61 -8.48
CA ALA A 125 -1.01 13.96 -7.43
C ALA A 125 -1.84 15.21 -7.81
N GLU A 126 -1.19 16.23 -8.37
CA GLU A 126 -1.87 17.44 -8.84
C GLU A 126 -2.84 17.15 -10.00
N GLN A 127 -2.43 16.34 -10.98
CA GLN A 127 -3.30 15.93 -12.08
C GLN A 127 -4.52 15.14 -11.59
N LEU A 128 -4.32 14.19 -10.67
CA LEU A 128 -5.38 13.39 -10.09
C LEU A 128 -6.35 14.23 -9.26
N ALA A 129 -5.83 15.16 -8.45
CA ALA A 129 -6.65 16.10 -7.69
C ALA A 129 -7.50 16.99 -8.62
N ARG A 130 -6.93 17.54 -9.70
CA ARG A 130 -7.66 18.31 -10.71
C ARG A 130 -8.73 17.48 -11.43
N ALA A 131 -8.51 16.17 -11.59
CA ALA A 131 -9.49 15.25 -12.14
C ALA A 131 -10.56 14.81 -11.12
N GLY A 132 -10.52 15.31 -9.89
CA GLY A 132 -11.51 15.08 -8.83
C GLY A 132 -11.22 13.85 -7.96
N TYR A 133 -10.05 13.21 -8.07
CA TYR A 133 -9.68 12.10 -7.19
C TYR A 133 -9.23 12.62 -5.81
N CYS A 134 -9.62 11.90 -4.77
CA CYS A 134 -9.20 12.15 -3.38
C CYS A 134 -7.96 11.33 -3.05
N HIS A 135 -6.94 11.96 -2.46
CA HIS A 135 -5.72 11.29 -2.02
C HIS A 135 -5.95 10.53 -0.70
N ILE A 136 -5.60 9.25 -0.68
CA ILE A 136 -5.76 8.36 0.47
C ILE A 136 -4.39 7.76 0.84
N GLY A 137 -3.97 8.01 2.06
CA GLY A 137 -2.71 7.47 2.55
C GLY A 137 -1.50 8.01 1.79
N MET A 138 -0.57 7.13 1.43
CA MET A 138 0.70 7.53 0.80
C MET A 138 0.65 7.54 -0.72
N ASP A 139 -0.20 6.72 -1.34
CA ASP A 139 -0.05 6.31 -2.73
C ASP A 139 -1.38 6.02 -3.46
N HIS A 140 -2.52 6.09 -2.78
CA HIS A 140 -3.83 5.81 -3.35
C HIS A 140 -4.58 7.09 -3.71
N PHE A 141 -5.29 7.05 -4.82
CA PHE A 141 -6.20 8.09 -5.28
C PHE A 141 -7.54 7.44 -5.63
N VAL A 142 -8.62 7.96 -5.10
CA VAL A 142 -9.95 7.35 -5.22
C VAL A 142 -10.97 8.35 -5.74
N GLU A 143 -11.99 7.85 -6.44
CA GLU A 143 -13.13 8.67 -6.84
C GLU A 143 -13.85 9.25 -5.60
N PRO A 144 -14.54 10.40 -5.72
CA PRO A 144 -15.33 10.95 -4.63
C PRO A 144 -16.35 9.95 -4.10
N ASN A 145 -16.56 9.94 -2.79
CA ASN A 145 -17.45 9.02 -2.08
C ASN A 145 -17.03 7.53 -2.12
N ASP A 146 -15.79 7.22 -2.49
CA ASP A 146 -15.26 5.87 -2.32
C ASP A 146 -15.25 5.47 -0.84
N ASP A 147 -15.42 4.17 -0.58
CA ASP A 147 -15.43 3.64 0.79
C ASP A 147 -14.12 3.85 1.55
N LEU A 148 -12.98 4.04 0.86
CA LEU A 148 -11.71 4.41 1.51
C LEU A 148 -11.72 5.85 2.01
N GLN A 149 -12.30 6.78 1.24
CA GLN A 149 -12.45 8.17 1.69
C GLN A 149 -13.34 8.24 2.92
N GLN A 150 -14.50 7.58 2.90
CA GLN A 150 -15.41 7.52 4.04
C GLN A 150 -14.73 6.87 5.26
N ALA A 151 -13.91 5.84 5.05
CA ALA A 151 -13.17 5.20 6.13
C ALA A 151 -12.12 6.13 6.73
N LEU A 152 -11.41 6.91 5.91
CA LEU A 152 -10.44 7.90 6.39
C LEU A 152 -11.12 9.00 7.23
N GLU A 153 -12.23 9.56 6.76
CA GLU A 153 -13.01 10.57 7.47
C GLU A 153 -13.48 10.09 8.85
N ARG A 154 -13.82 8.80 8.94
CA ARG A 154 -14.25 8.13 10.19
C ARG A 154 -13.10 7.57 11.02
N LYS A 155 -11.83 7.78 10.62
CA LYS A 155 -10.64 7.17 11.24
C LYS A 155 -10.74 5.64 11.32
N GLN A 156 -11.31 5.03 10.30
CA GLN A 156 -11.52 3.59 10.14
C GLN A 156 -10.77 3.02 8.93
N LEU A 157 -9.82 3.78 8.39
CA LEU A 157 -8.97 3.28 7.34
C LEU A 157 -8.02 2.23 7.91
N HIS A 158 -7.92 1.11 7.21
CA HIS A 158 -7.08 -0.03 7.55
C HIS A 158 -6.17 -0.37 6.37
N ARG A 159 -5.01 -0.96 6.64
CA ARG A 159 -4.12 -1.44 5.60
C ARG A 159 -3.72 -2.88 5.85
N ASN A 160 -3.82 -3.69 4.81
CA ASN A 160 -3.31 -5.05 4.78
C ASN A 160 -2.22 -5.20 3.70
N PHE A 161 -1.75 -6.41 3.45
CA PHE A 161 -0.71 -6.67 2.44
C PHE A 161 -1.16 -6.45 0.98
N GLN A 162 -2.45 -6.20 0.74
CA GLN A 162 -2.99 -5.90 -0.58
C GLN A 162 -3.26 -4.41 -0.80
N GLY A 163 -3.25 -3.59 0.28
CA GLY A 163 -3.49 -2.17 0.21
C GLY A 163 -4.47 -1.66 1.26
N TYR A 164 -5.00 -0.45 1.05
CA TYR A 164 -5.98 0.14 1.95
C TYR A 164 -7.38 -0.47 1.80
N CYS A 165 -8.06 -0.62 2.92
CA CYS A 165 -9.46 -1.04 2.98
C CYS A 165 -10.15 -0.41 4.19
N PRO A 166 -11.50 -0.33 4.21
CA PRO A 166 -12.23 0.02 5.43
C PRO A 166 -12.01 -1.05 6.50
N ARG A 167 -11.82 -0.61 7.76
CA ARG A 167 -11.69 -1.53 8.88
C ARG A 167 -13.00 -2.28 9.10
N ARG A 168 -12.94 -3.58 9.09
CA ARG A 168 -14.05 -4.47 9.48
C ARG A 168 -13.93 -4.80 10.96
N ILE A 169 -15.01 -5.35 11.56
CA ILE A 169 -15.11 -5.63 12.99
C ILE A 169 -13.91 -6.43 13.52
N THR A 170 -13.50 -7.47 12.83
CA THR A 170 -12.36 -8.31 13.24
C THR A 170 -11.01 -7.81 12.80
N ALA A 171 -10.94 -6.94 11.80
CA ALA A 171 -9.72 -6.53 11.08
C ALA A 171 -8.86 -7.70 10.60
N GLN A 172 -9.37 -8.93 10.56
CA GLN A 172 -8.65 -10.10 10.09
C GLN A 172 -8.81 -10.28 8.58
N VAL A 173 -7.76 -10.73 7.94
CA VAL A 173 -7.71 -11.00 6.51
C VAL A 173 -7.29 -12.45 6.29
N TYR A 174 -8.11 -13.20 5.60
CA TYR A 174 -7.81 -14.56 5.15
C TYR A 174 -7.44 -14.52 3.67
N ALA A 175 -6.17 -14.73 3.37
CA ALA A 175 -5.66 -14.65 2.01
C ALA A 175 -5.80 -15.99 1.28
N LEU A 176 -6.37 -15.94 0.10
CA LEU A 176 -6.45 -17.06 -0.83
C LEU A 176 -5.42 -16.90 -1.95
N GLY A 177 -5.02 -18.01 -2.54
CA GLY A 177 -4.05 -18.03 -3.64
C GLY A 177 -2.60 -18.19 -3.20
N VAL A 178 -1.72 -18.42 -4.18
CA VAL A 178 -0.28 -18.50 -3.98
C VAL A 178 0.27 -17.18 -3.43
N SER A 179 1.27 -17.25 -2.58
CA SER A 179 1.93 -16.12 -1.91
C SER A 179 1.02 -15.23 -1.05
N GLY A 180 -0.28 -15.50 -0.97
CA GLY A 180 -1.23 -14.73 -0.18
C GLY A 180 -0.82 -14.67 1.30
N ILE A 181 -0.94 -13.50 1.94
CA ILE A 181 -0.60 -13.30 3.34
C ILE A 181 -1.87 -13.01 4.12
N SER A 182 -2.23 -13.94 5.00
CA SER A 182 -3.30 -13.76 5.99
C SER A 182 -2.79 -12.91 7.16
N GLN A 183 -3.60 -11.95 7.57
CA GLN A 183 -3.36 -11.12 8.75
C GLN A 183 -4.39 -11.48 9.80
N LEU A 184 -3.97 -12.20 10.81
CA LEU A 184 -4.81 -12.63 11.91
C LEU A 184 -4.58 -11.74 13.13
N ASP A 185 -5.43 -11.87 14.14
CA ASP A 185 -5.31 -11.07 15.36
C ASP A 185 -3.93 -11.23 16.01
N VAL A 186 -3.45 -12.46 16.12
CA VAL A 186 -2.20 -12.79 16.82
C VAL A 186 -1.08 -13.32 15.91
N ALA A 187 -1.28 -13.35 14.60
CA ALA A 187 -0.30 -13.94 13.69
C ALA A 187 -0.43 -13.45 12.25
N TYR A 188 0.65 -13.63 11.50
CA TYR A 188 0.65 -13.60 10.04
C TYR A 188 0.92 -15.00 9.50
N ALA A 189 0.28 -15.37 8.38
CA ALA A 189 0.49 -16.64 7.72
C ALA A 189 0.57 -16.42 6.19
N GLN A 190 1.64 -16.91 5.57
CA GLN A 190 1.85 -16.78 4.13
C GLN A 190 1.77 -18.13 3.44
N ASN A 191 0.95 -18.19 2.40
CA ASN A 191 0.86 -19.34 1.52
C ASN A 191 2.15 -19.50 0.69
N THR A 192 2.43 -20.74 0.25
CA THR A 192 3.56 -21.02 -0.63
C THR A 192 3.54 -20.15 -1.89
N LYS A 193 4.71 -19.90 -2.47
CA LYS A 193 4.89 -19.26 -3.77
C LYS A 193 4.91 -20.25 -4.94
N ASP A 194 4.95 -21.54 -4.64
CA ASP A 194 4.92 -22.62 -5.63
C ASP A 194 3.47 -22.95 -6.02
N VAL A 195 3.15 -22.69 -7.29
CA VAL A 195 1.79 -22.88 -7.84
C VAL A 195 1.37 -24.35 -7.81
N ALA A 196 2.26 -25.27 -8.19
CA ALA A 196 1.93 -26.69 -8.23
C ALA A 196 1.66 -27.24 -6.82
N ARG A 197 2.51 -26.90 -5.86
CA ARG A 197 2.33 -27.25 -4.45
C ARG A 197 1.05 -26.65 -3.85
N TYR A 198 0.72 -25.40 -4.22
CA TYR A 198 -0.53 -24.75 -3.78
C TYR A 198 -1.74 -25.54 -4.29
N ILE A 199 -1.80 -25.83 -5.60
CA ILE A 199 -2.89 -26.58 -6.21
C ILE A 199 -3.03 -27.96 -5.57
N GLN A 200 -1.92 -28.70 -5.41
CA GLN A 200 -1.94 -30.02 -4.78
C GLN A 200 -2.54 -29.98 -3.38
N HIS A 201 -2.03 -29.11 -2.49
CA HIS A 201 -2.50 -29.05 -1.12
C HIS A 201 -3.97 -28.64 -1.02
N THR A 202 -4.38 -27.65 -1.82
CA THR A 202 -5.78 -27.19 -1.78
C THR A 202 -6.75 -28.19 -2.34
N SER A 203 -6.36 -28.97 -3.37
CA SER A 203 -7.16 -30.08 -3.88
C SER A 203 -7.34 -31.23 -2.87
N GLU A 204 -6.38 -31.37 -1.95
CA GLU A 204 -6.43 -32.33 -0.85
C GLU A 204 -7.14 -31.77 0.41
N GLY A 205 -7.72 -30.54 0.33
CA GLY A 205 -8.38 -29.87 1.45
C GLY A 205 -7.41 -29.36 2.53
N ARG A 206 -6.13 -29.24 2.23
CA ARG A 206 -5.09 -28.81 3.16
C ARG A 206 -4.71 -27.33 2.94
N LEU A 207 -4.43 -26.62 4.04
CA LEU A 207 -3.84 -25.28 3.97
C LEU A 207 -2.38 -25.39 3.48
N CYS A 208 -1.97 -24.43 2.66
CA CYS A 208 -0.62 -24.41 2.07
C CYS A 208 0.23 -23.26 2.66
N ILE A 209 0.26 -23.17 3.99
CA ILE A 209 1.05 -22.16 4.71
C ILE A 209 2.52 -22.61 4.69
N GLU A 210 3.40 -21.74 4.20
CA GLU A 210 4.84 -21.96 4.15
C GLU A 210 5.60 -21.17 5.22
N ARG A 211 5.07 -20.00 5.59
CA ARG A 211 5.66 -19.13 6.61
C ARG A 211 4.59 -18.61 7.55
N GLY A 212 4.96 -18.46 8.81
CA GLY A 212 4.11 -17.85 9.82
C GLY A 212 4.93 -17.00 10.78
N TYR A 213 4.29 -16.03 11.39
CA TYR A 213 4.85 -15.21 12.45
C TYR A 213 3.80 -14.98 13.53
N ALA A 214 4.03 -15.51 14.73
CA ALA A 214 3.18 -15.27 15.89
C ALA A 214 3.61 -13.96 16.57
N LEU A 215 2.66 -13.06 16.78
CA LEU A 215 2.91 -11.77 17.41
C LEU A 215 3.02 -11.90 18.93
N GLN A 216 4.04 -11.30 19.50
CA GLN A 216 4.10 -11.07 20.94
C GLN A 216 3.02 -10.06 21.37
N PRO A 217 2.56 -10.06 22.63
CA PRO A 217 1.53 -9.13 23.10
C PRO A 217 1.83 -7.66 22.77
N TRP A 218 3.05 -7.18 23.04
CA TRP A 218 3.47 -5.82 22.73
C TRP A 218 3.47 -5.52 21.22
N GLN A 219 3.75 -6.51 20.36
CA GLN A 219 3.72 -6.33 18.90
C GLN A 219 2.30 -6.16 18.38
N ARG A 220 1.30 -6.79 19.01
CA ARG A 220 -0.11 -6.53 18.69
C ARG A 220 -0.46 -5.06 18.96
N VAL A 221 -0.07 -4.54 20.11
CA VAL A 221 -0.30 -3.14 20.48
C VAL A 221 0.41 -2.20 19.51
N ALA A 222 1.71 -2.41 19.26
CA ALA A 222 2.50 -1.61 18.34
C ALA A 222 1.91 -1.61 16.92
N ARG A 223 1.44 -2.77 16.43
CA ARG A 223 0.77 -2.89 15.12
C ARG A 223 -0.45 -1.97 15.03
N GLU A 224 -1.34 -2.02 16.03
CA GLU A 224 -2.57 -1.21 16.04
C GLU A 224 -2.27 0.29 16.07
N VAL A 225 -1.29 0.71 16.86
CA VAL A 225 -0.86 2.11 16.97
C VAL A 225 -0.22 2.59 15.67
N ILE A 226 0.75 1.83 15.14
CA ILE A 226 1.46 2.16 13.90
C ILE A 226 0.47 2.20 12.73
N GLU A 227 -0.45 1.23 12.66
CA GLU A 227 -1.48 1.19 11.63
C GLU A 227 -2.42 2.41 11.72
N SER A 228 -2.84 2.80 12.91
CA SER A 228 -3.68 3.98 13.10
C SER A 228 -3.00 5.24 12.58
N LEU A 229 -1.73 5.44 12.92
CA LEU A 229 -0.95 6.57 12.39
C LEU A 229 -0.77 6.49 10.87
N MET A 230 -0.35 5.34 10.36
CA MET A 230 -0.07 5.15 8.94
C MET A 230 -1.30 5.28 8.04
N CYS A 231 -2.48 4.95 8.57
CA CYS A 231 -3.72 4.96 7.81
C CYS A 231 -4.56 6.22 8.05
N ASN A 232 -4.64 6.68 9.31
CA ASN A 232 -5.57 7.72 9.71
C ASN A 232 -4.87 9.01 10.17
N TYR A 233 -3.53 9.04 10.10
CA TYR A 233 -2.71 10.19 10.53
C TYR A 233 -2.96 10.64 11.97
N TYR A 234 -3.51 9.74 12.77
CA TYR A 234 -3.97 10.02 14.13
C TYR A 234 -3.95 8.77 15.00
N VAL A 235 -3.59 8.93 16.27
CA VAL A 235 -3.75 7.92 17.30
C VAL A 235 -4.10 8.57 18.64
N ALA A 236 -5.20 8.17 19.26
CA ALA A 236 -5.54 8.51 20.64
C ALA A 236 -5.29 7.30 21.55
N TRP A 237 -4.70 7.55 22.71
CA TRP A 237 -4.34 6.47 23.63
C TRP A 237 -5.58 5.79 24.23
N THR A 238 -6.65 6.55 24.49
CA THR A 238 -7.92 6.06 24.97
C THR A 238 -8.60 5.12 23.95
N ASP A 239 -8.61 5.50 22.65
CA ASP A 239 -9.20 4.69 21.59
C ASP A 239 -8.45 3.36 21.43
N MET A 240 -7.11 3.40 21.57
CA MET A 240 -6.29 2.18 21.53
C MET A 240 -6.51 1.31 22.76
N ALA A 241 -6.61 1.92 23.95
CA ALA A 241 -6.87 1.25 25.21
C ALA A 241 -8.21 0.49 25.15
N GLU A 242 -9.29 1.16 24.73
CA GLU A 242 -10.61 0.52 24.56
C GLU A 242 -10.56 -0.60 23.54
N ARG A 243 -9.95 -0.36 22.37
CA ARG A 243 -9.86 -1.35 21.28
C ARG A 243 -9.12 -2.62 21.69
N LEU A 244 -8.06 -2.47 22.49
CA LEU A 244 -7.18 -3.57 22.89
C LEU A 244 -7.55 -4.16 24.25
N ASN A 245 -8.50 -3.53 24.96
CA ASN A 245 -8.92 -3.88 26.33
C ASN A 245 -7.75 -3.90 27.32
N ILE A 246 -6.96 -2.82 27.31
CA ILE A 246 -5.82 -2.55 28.20
C ILE A 246 -5.85 -1.08 28.62
N SER A 247 -4.98 -0.64 29.54
CA SER A 247 -4.87 0.78 29.92
C SER A 247 -4.09 1.60 28.87
N ALA A 248 -4.26 2.91 28.89
CA ALA A 248 -3.48 3.83 28.03
C ALA A 248 -1.99 3.82 28.37
N GLU A 249 -1.64 3.56 29.61
CA GLU A 249 -0.27 3.37 30.07
C GLU A 249 0.35 2.10 29.45
N GLU A 250 -0.36 0.98 29.47
CA GLU A 250 0.10 -0.26 28.85
C GLU A 250 0.27 -0.11 27.34
N VAL A 251 -0.59 0.71 26.68
CA VAL A 251 -0.39 1.03 25.24
C VAL A 251 0.97 1.71 25.03
N LYS A 252 1.29 2.75 25.83
CA LYS A 252 2.56 3.48 25.70
C LYS A 252 3.76 2.62 26.07
N GLU A 253 3.67 1.79 27.11
CA GLU A 253 4.74 0.86 27.52
C GLU A 253 5.06 -0.20 26.46
N ALA A 254 4.08 -0.58 25.66
CA ALA A 254 4.29 -1.51 24.55
C ALA A 254 5.12 -0.90 23.40
N LEU A 255 5.23 0.43 23.32
CA LEU A 255 5.93 1.17 22.26
C LEU A 255 7.37 1.55 22.70
N ASN A 256 8.19 1.95 21.72
CA ASN A 256 9.46 2.62 22.00
C ASN A 256 9.24 4.00 22.64
N TYR A 257 8.25 4.72 22.14
CA TYR A 257 7.86 6.08 22.55
C TYR A 257 9.06 7.01 22.74
N ASP A 258 9.83 7.17 21.64
CA ASP A 258 11.04 8.02 21.61
C ASP A 258 10.66 9.50 21.77
N VAL A 259 10.57 9.94 23.02
CA VAL A 259 10.13 11.31 23.38
C VAL A 259 11.00 12.38 22.71
N PRO A 260 12.35 12.30 22.73
CA PRO A 260 13.19 13.29 22.05
C PRO A 260 12.90 13.38 20.55
N ALA A 261 12.77 12.26 19.85
CA ALA A 261 12.47 12.25 18.42
C ALA A 261 11.07 12.78 18.12
N LEU A 262 10.07 12.40 18.91
CA LEU A 262 8.69 12.89 18.77
C LEU A 262 8.59 14.40 19.05
N GLN A 263 9.30 14.89 20.07
CA GLN A 263 9.32 16.32 20.38
C GLN A 263 9.98 17.12 19.25
N GLN A 264 11.10 16.66 18.71
CA GLN A 264 11.73 17.30 17.56
C GLN A 264 10.75 17.39 16.35
N MET A 265 10.01 16.32 16.08
CA MET A 265 9.01 16.33 15.00
C MET A 265 7.85 17.29 15.28
N ALA A 266 7.48 17.49 16.55
CA ALA A 266 6.47 18.47 16.94
C ALA A 266 7.00 19.92 16.79
N ASP A 267 8.25 20.17 17.20
CA ASP A 267 8.91 21.47 17.05
C ASP A 267 9.10 21.85 15.57
N ASP A 268 9.33 20.85 14.70
CA ASP A 268 9.40 21.00 13.23
C ASP A 268 8.01 21.18 12.59
N GLY A 269 6.93 21.13 13.38
CA GLY A 269 5.56 21.30 12.90
C GLY A 269 5.00 20.10 12.08
N LEU A 270 5.62 18.91 12.20
CA LEU A 270 5.20 17.71 11.48
C LEU A 270 4.07 16.96 12.21
N ILE A 271 4.04 17.05 13.52
CA ILE A 271 3.01 16.42 14.36
C ILE A 271 2.49 17.37 15.44
N THR A 272 1.28 17.11 15.90
CA THR A 272 0.80 17.60 17.20
C THR A 272 1.04 16.48 18.22
N LEU A 273 1.82 16.76 19.26
CA LEU A 273 2.15 15.83 20.33
C LEU A 273 1.46 16.25 21.61
N GLU A 274 0.37 15.59 21.95
CA GLU A 274 -0.42 15.86 23.13
C GLU A 274 -0.39 14.68 24.13
N PRO A 275 -0.62 14.90 25.42
CA PRO A 275 -0.69 13.81 26.40
C PRO A 275 -1.70 12.72 26.04
N THR A 276 -2.75 13.07 25.30
CA THR A 276 -3.87 12.20 24.93
C THR A 276 -3.73 11.56 23.54
N HIS A 277 -2.96 12.19 22.63
CA HIS A 277 -2.90 11.73 21.24
C HIS A 277 -1.66 12.23 20.48
N ILE A 278 -1.39 11.60 19.36
CA ILE A 278 -0.50 12.11 18.32
C ILE A 278 -1.32 12.28 17.05
N ALA A 279 -1.20 13.45 16.41
CA ALA A 279 -1.80 13.73 15.11
C ALA A 279 -0.74 14.27 14.15
N LEU A 280 -0.75 13.80 12.89
CA LEU A 280 0.09 14.39 11.86
C LEU A 280 -0.55 15.69 11.36
N THR A 281 0.28 16.67 11.05
CA THR A 281 -0.11 17.87 10.31
C THR A 281 -0.14 17.55 8.80
N GLU A 282 -0.65 18.48 7.99
CA GLU A 282 -0.57 18.37 6.54
C GLU A 282 0.89 18.27 6.07
N ALA A 283 1.78 19.10 6.61
CA ALA A 283 3.22 19.06 6.34
C ALA A 283 3.88 17.78 6.83
N GLY A 284 3.36 17.15 7.88
CA GLY A 284 3.86 15.89 8.43
C GLY A 284 3.41 14.64 7.70
N SER A 285 2.34 14.70 6.91
CA SER A 285 1.81 13.52 6.20
C SER A 285 2.85 12.73 5.40
N PRO A 286 3.77 13.35 4.64
CA PRO A 286 4.82 12.62 3.91
C PRO A 286 5.80 11.89 4.85
N PHE A 287 5.91 12.33 6.10
CA PHE A 287 6.84 11.82 7.12
C PHE A 287 6.19 10.82 8.08
N VAL A 288 4.97 10.36 7.82
CA VAL A 288 4.25 9.43 8.71
C VAL A 288 5.07 8.19 9.07
N ARG A 289 5.92 7.69 8.17
CA ARG A 289 6.82 6.56 8.44
C ARG A 289 7.88 6.87 9.50
N ASN A 290 8.36 8.10 9.54
CA ASN A 290 9.34 8.54 10.54
C ASN A 290 8.70 8.60 11.92
N VAL A 291 7.47 9.12 12.00
CA VAL A 291 6.68 9.15 13.26
C VAL A 291 6.40 7.72 13.74
N ALA A 292 5.96 6.84 12.85
CA ALA A 292 5.72 5.43 13.18
C ALA A 292 6.99 4.71 13.65
N ALA A 293 8.14 5.00 13.04
CA ALA A 293 9.43 4.41 13.42
C ALA A 293 9.87 4.83 14.84
N ALA A 294 9.56 6.05 15.28
CA ALA A 294 9.85 6.52 16.64
C ALA A 294 9.03 5.76 17.71
N LEU A 295 7.94 5.11 17.30
CA LEU A 295 7.09 4.32 18.18
C LEU A 295 7.39 2.81 18.12
N ASP A 296 8.20 2.35 17.17
CA ASP A 296 8.44 0.91 16.94
C ASP A 296 9.70 0.41 17.64
N LYS A 297 9.54 -0.44 18.65
CA LYS A 297 10.67 -1.12 19.35
C LYS A 297 11.55 -1.93 18.40
N MET A 298 11.02 -2.41 17.28
CA MET A 298 11.81 -3.18 16.30
C MET A 298 12.77 -2.29 15.50
N MET A 299 12.60 -0.97 15.53
CA MET A 299 13.48 -0.03 14.85
C MET A 299 14.69 0.36 15.72
N ILE A 300 14.69 0.05 17.01
CA ILE A 300 15.82 0.27 17.91
C ILE A 300 16.99 -0.62 17.45
N ASN A 301 18.15 -0.03 17.19
CA ASN A 301 19.36 -0.73 16.75
C ASN A 301 19.20 -1.58 15.48
N ASN A 302 18.23 -1.24 14.64
CA ASN A 302 18.01 -1.98 13.41
C ASN A 302 18.97 -1.49 12.31
N ASN A 303 20.06 -2.24 12.09
CA ASN A 303 21.03 -1.99 11.02
C ASN A 303 20.52 -2.43 9.63
N ASN A 304 19.29 -2.89 9.50
CA ASN A 304 18.71 -3.27 8.23
C ASN A 304 18.53 -2.04 7.33
N ARG A 305 19.00 -2.16 6.10
CA ARG A 305 18.77 -1.14 5.08
C ARG A 305 17.35 -1.30 4.54
N PHE A 306 16.54 -0.26 4.68
CA PHE A 306 15.22 -0.18 4.07
C PHE A 306 15.29 0.60 2.75
N SER A 307 14.28 0.42 1.88
CA SER A 307 14.13 1.34 0.75
C SER A 307 13.93 2.75 1.30
N LYS A 308 14.66 3.70 0.74
CA LYS A 308 14.41 5.11 1.08
C LYS A 308 12.99 5.45 0.63
N PRO A 309 12.15 6.00 1.52
CA PRO A 309 10.92 6.65 1.08
C PRO A 309 11.31 7.82 0.16
N VAL A 310 10.43 8.18 -0.71
CA VAL A 310 10.58 9.43 -1.49
C VAL A 310 10.25 10.55 -0.58
#